data_84dd66c86db41d530f60d5bd845b4703
#
_entry.id   84dd66c86db41d530f60d5bd845b4703
#
_cell.length_a   1.000
_cell.length_b   1.000
_cell.length_c   1.000
_cell.angle_alpha   90.00
_cell.angle_beta   90.00
_cell.angle_gamma   90.00
#
_symmetry.space_group_name_H-M   'P 1'
#
loop_
_entity.id
_entity.type
_entity.pdbx_description
1 polymer ?
#
loop_
_entity_poly.entity_id
_entity_poly.type
_entity_poly.pdbx_seq_one_letter_code
_entity_poly.pdbx_strand_id
1 'polypeptide(L)'
;MKKAIYILSALAILMASCTTHRNMTVNNYLLIGTWEQPNVTLDLKANGHYNYLYEENGYSNKQSGKYFADKDSVVLYGFYPQAYTPESKNERWTISKLTSDSLTVYVHKSTVVLNGDTLSTAGNETEIFTRKNQQTNLNI
;
A
#
# COMPACT_ATOMS: atom_id res chain seq x y z
N MET A 1 28.39 41.04 -19.20
CA MET A 1 26.92 40.85 -19.18
C MET A 1 26.48 39.49 -19.66
N LYS A 2 27.16 38.78 -20.52
CA LYS A 2 26.78 37.44 -20.98
C LYS A 2 26.92 36.32 -19.93
N LYS A 3 27.82 36.47 -18.95
CA LYS A 3 28.07 35.45 -17.90
C LYS A 3 26.98 35.39 -16.82
N ALA A 4 26.25 36.46 -16.56
CA ALA A 4 25.18 36.50 -15.59
C ALA A 4 23.89 35.74 -16.05
N ILE A 5 23.68 35.70 -17.36
CA ILE A 5 22.49 35.02 -17.96
C ILE A 5 22.63 33.51 -17.84
N TYR A 6 23.83 32.94 -17.96
CA TYR A 6 24.06 31.50 -17.84
C TYR A 6 23.94 31.00 -16.40
N ILE A 7 24.29 31.84 -15.42
CA ILE A 7 24.13 31.49 -13.99
C ILE A 7 22.65 31.46 -13.61
N LEU A 8 21.86 32.38 -14.15
CA LEU A 8 20.40 32.42 -13.89
C LEU A 8 19.66 31.22 -14.50
N SER A 9 20.05 30.79 -15.71
CA SER A 9 19.47 29.63 -16.37
C SER A 9 19.84 28.31 -15.68
N ALA A 10 21.07 28.19 -15.17
CA ALA A 10 21.52 27.02 -14.39
C ALA A 10 20.78 26.93 -13.05
N LEU A 11 20.51 28.06 -12.40
CA LEU A 11 19.74 28.09 -11.15
C LEU A 11 18.27 27.71 -11.38
N ALA A 12 17.67 28.11 -12.49
CA ALA A 12 16.30 27.74 -12.84
C ALA A 12 16.15 26.23 -13.12
N ILE A 13 17.17 25.60 -13.70
CA ILE A 13 17.17 24.15 -13.95
C ILE A 13 17.30 23.35 -12.64
N LEU A 14 18.08 23.85 -11.67
CA LEU A 14 18.20 23.24 -10.35
C LEU A 14 16.90 23.32 -9.53
N MET A 15 16.10 24.37 -9.72
CA MET A 15 14.82 24.52 -9.04
C MET A 15 13.74 23.63 -9.64
N ALA A 16 13.81 23.31 -10.93
CA ALA A 16 12.84 22.44 -11.61
C ALA A 16 13.00 20.96 -11.21
N SER A 17 14.18 20.53 -10.76
CA SER A 17 14.41 19.13 -10.33
C SER A 17 13.89 18.83 -8.92
N CYS A 18 13.57 19.86 -8.12
CA CYS A 18 12.99 19.68 -6.79
C CYS A 18 11.46 19.48 -6.78
N THR A 19 10.79 19.68 -7.90
CA THR A 19 9.32 19.60 -7.98
C THR A 19 8.78 18.19 -8.30
N THR A 20 9.63 17.20 -8.48
CA THR A 20 9.24 15.81 -8.67
C THR A 20 9.04 15.05 -7.37
N HIS A 21 9.22 15.65 -6.21
CA HIS A 21 8.77 15.07 -4.96
C HIS A 21 7.25 15.24 -4.84
N ARG A 22 6.56 14.22 -5.34
CA ARG A 22 5.23 13.76 -4.99
C ARG A 22 4.49 14.62 -3.98
N ASN A 23 3.45 15.23 -4.43
CA ASN A 23 2.36 15.64 -3.56
C ASN A 23 1.74 14.36 -2.94
N MET A 24 2.33 13.87 -1.85
CA MET A 24 1.63 12.93 -1.01
C MET A 24 0.43 13.69 -0.45
N THR A 25 -0.75 13.31 -0.88
CA THR A 25 -1.97 13.87 -0.27
C THR A 25 -1.99 13.52 1.21
N VAL A 26 -2.57 14.38 2.04
CA VAL A 26 -2.67 14.16 3.49
C VAL A 26 -3.26 12.79 3.81
N ASN A 27 -4.15 12.27 2.98
CA ASN A 27 -4.75 10.95 3.13
C ASN A 27 -3.74 9.78 3.08
N ASN A 28 -2.64 9.94 2.36
CA ASN A 28 -1.60 8.92 2.30
C ASN A 28 -0.84 8.79 3.61
N TYR A 29 -0.68 9.87 4.37
CA TYR A 29 -0.04 9.80 5.70
C TYR A 29 -0.86 9.00 6.71
N LEU A 30 -2.18 9.09 6.64
CA LEU A 30 -3.05 8.29 7.49
C LEU A 30 -2.99 6.80 7.13
N LEU A 31 -2.70 6.48 5.88
CA LEU A 31 -2.58 5.10 5.43
C LEU A 31 -1.28 4.44 5.89
N ILE A 32 -0.20 5.22 6.05
CA ILE A 32 1.11 4.70 6.47
C ILE A 32 1.02 4.20 7.91
N GLY A 33 1.46 2.98 8.15
CA GLY A 33 1.51 2.34 9.45
C GLY A 33 1.18 0.86 9.40
N THR A 34 1.01 0.28 10.57
CA THR A 34 0.68 -1.14 10.72
C THR A 34 -0.79 -1.30 11.02
N TRP A 35 -1.45 -2.12 10.22
CA TRP A 35 -2.87 -2.41 10.27
C TRP A 35 -3.12 -3.88 10.61
N GLU A 36 -4.10 -4.14 11.42
CA GLU A 36 -4.37 -5.49 11.92
C GLU A 36 -5.82 -5.91 11.69
N GLN A 37 -5.98 -7.19 11.40
CA GLN A 37 -7.21 -7.97 11.49
C GLN A 37 -6.91 -9.23 12.31
N PRO A 38 -7.91 -10.02 12.73
CA PRO A 38 -7.64 -11.34 13.25
C PRO A 38 -6.74 -12.14 12.28
N ASN A 39 -5.62 -12.65 12.77
CA ASN A 39 -4.63 -13.41 12.01
C ASN A 39 -3.85 -12.65 10.90
N VAL A 40 -4.12 -11.37 10.69
CA VAL A 40 -3.48 -10.57 9.63
C VAL A 40 -2.79 -9.36 10.20
N THR A 41 -1.56 -9.14 9.77
CA THR A 41 -0.83 -7.89 9.97
C THR A 41 -0.38 -7.34 8.62
N LEU A 42 -0.74 -6.12 8.32
CA LEU A 42 -0.36 -5.40 7.10
C LEU A 42 0.40 -4.13 7.48
N ASP A 43 1.64 -4.04 7.06
CA ASP A 43 2.49 -2.87 7.25
C ASP A 43 2.64 -2.11 5.93
N LEU A 44 2.15 -0.89 5.90
CA LEU A 44 2.25 0.01 4.76
C LEU A 44 3.29 1.08 5.05
N LYS A 45 4.44 0.99 4.40
CA LYS A 45 5.58 1.85 4.66
C LYS A 45 5.57 3.11 3.82
N ALA A 46 6.15 4.18 4.35
CA ALA A 46 6.25 5.47 3.66
C ALA A 46 7.04 5.40 2.35
N ASN A 47 7.94 4.42 2.20
CA ASN A 47 8.73 4.22 1.00
C ASN A 47 8.00 3.49 -0.15
N GLY A 48 6.71 3.18 0.02
CA GLY A 48 5.92 2.47 -0.99
C GLY A 48 6.09 0.96 -0.99
N HIS A 49 6.61 0.39 0.09
CA HIS A 49 6.68 -1.05 0.30
C HIS A 49 5.66 -1.52 1.33
N TYR A 50 5.13 -2.72 1.16
CA TYR A 50 4.28 -3.36 2.13
C TYR A 50 4.90 -4.66 2.64
N ASN A 51 4.55 -5.02 3.87
CA ASN A 51 4.71 -6.36 4.43
C ASN A 51 3.33 -6.88 4.86
N TYR A 52 3.04 -8.10 4.50
CA TYR A 52 1.82 -8.79 4.87
C TYR A 52 2.18 -10.07 5.59
N LEU A 53 1.51 -10.34 6.70
CA LEU A 53 1.66 -11.55 7.48
C LEU A 53 0.27 -12.09 7.80
N TYR A 54 0.02 -13.32 7.41
CA TYR A 54 -1.12 -14.11 7.86
C TYR A 54 -0.61 -15.26 8.72
N GLU A 55 -1.19 -15.44 9.89
CA GLU A 55 -0.85 -16.53 10.82
C GLU A 55 -2.12 -17.14 11.39
N GLU A 56 -2.27 -18.44 11.21
CA GLU A 56 -3.38 -19.20 11.79
C GLU A 56 -2.97 -20.64 12.01
N ASN A 57 -3.22 -21.17 13.23
CA ASN A 57 -3.03 -22.59 13.57
C ASN A 57 -1.66 -23.18 13.16
N GLY A 58 -0.58 -22.42 13.33
CA GLY A 58 0.78 -22.83 12.94
C GLY A 58 1.12 -22.65 11.47
N TYR A 59 0.17 -22.23 10.65
CA TYR A 59 0.40 -21.80 9.27
C TYR A 59 0.80 -20.33 9.24
N SER A 60 1.81 -19.98 8.45
CA SER A 60 2.27 -18.61 8.28
C SER A 60 2.48 -18.31 6.80
N ASN A 61 1.91 -17.22 6.30
CA ASN A 61 2.13 -16.69 4.97
C ASN A 61 2.68 -15.27 5.06
N LYS A 62 3.94 -15.09 4.66
CA LYS A 62 4.61 -13.79 4.61
C LYS A 62 4.75 -13.33 3.19
N GLN A 63 4.34 -12.10 2.93
CA GLN A 63 4.49 -11.48 1.64
C GLN A 63 5.03 -10.07 1.78
N SER A 64 5.76 -9.63 0.78
CA SER A 64 6.25 -8.27 0.70
C SER A 64 6.31 -7.82 -0.75
N GLY A 65 6.16 -6.55 -0.98
CA GLY A 65 6.20 -5.99 -2.31
C GLY A 65 6.06 -4.47 -2.28
N LYS A 66 5.72 -3.94 -3.42
CA LYS A 66 5.43 -2.52 -3.60
C LYS A 66 3.93 -2.28 -3.54
N TYR A 67 3.53 -1.12 -3.06
CA TYR A 67 2.16 -0.65 -3.15
C TYR A 67 2.12 0.77 -3.70
N PHE A 68 1.01 1.10 -4.31
CA PHE A 68 0.67 2.45 -4.69
C PHE A 68 -0.64 2.84 -4.02
N ALA A 69 -0.70 4.06 -3.52
CA ALA A 69 -1.92 4.61 -2.93
C ALA A 69 -2.18 6.01 -3.46
N ASP A 70 -3.40 6.26 -3.83
CA ASP A 70 -3.92 7.60 -4.06
C ASP A 70 -4.99 7.92 -3.00
N LYS A 71 -5.82 8.93 -3.27
CA LYS A 71 -6.83 9.40 -2.32
C LYS A 71 -7.83 8.30 -1.92
N ASP A 72 -8.25 7.47 -2.86
CA ASP A 72 -9.40 6.57 -2.71
C ASP A 72 -9.05 5.10 -2.94
N SER A 73 -7.82 4.78 -3.33
CA SER A 73 -7.44 3.41 -3.68
C SER A 73 -6.04 3.03 -3.24
N VAL A 74 -5.88 1.74 -3.01
CA VAL A 74 -4.59 1.08 -2.76
C VAL A 74 -4.44 -0.06 -3.74
N VAL A 75 -3.26 -0.18 -4.34
CA VAL A 75 -2.89 -1.32 -5.18
C VAL A 75 -1.68 -2.00 -4.56
N LEU A 76 -1.83 -3.27 -4.22
CA LEU A 76 -0.75 -4.13 -3.75
C LEU A 76 -0.23 -4.96 -4.93
N TYR A 77 1.04 -4.77 -5.27
CA TYR A 77 1.65 -5.48 -6.38
C TYR A 77 2.21 -6.83 -5.94
N GLY A 78 1.92 -7.86 -6.72
CA GLY A 78 2.39 -9.21 -6.43
C GLY A 78 1.83 -9.80 -5.14
N PHE A 79 0.60 -9.49 -4.79
CA PHE A 79 -0.06 -9.91 -3.57
C PHE A 79 -0.83 -11.23 -3.77
N TYR A 80 -0.65 -12.15 -2.81
CA TYR A 80 -1.29 -13.47 -2.79
C TYR A 80 -2.00 -13.70 -1.48
N PRO A 81 -3.29 -13.38 -1.37
CA PRO A 81 -4.02 -13.60 -0.12
C PRO A 81 -4.20 -15.07 0.24
N GLN A 82 -4.05 -15.98 -0.74
CA GLN A 82 -4.21 -17.42 -0.54
C GLN A 82 -3.00 -18.19 -1.03
N ALA A 83 -2.57 -19.20 -0.26
CA ALA A 83 -1.33 -19.96 -0.44
C ALA A 83 -1.26 -20.81 -1.74
N TYR A 84 -2.32 -20.89 -2.51
CA TYR A 84 -2.44 -21.84 -3.62
C TYR A 84 -2.53 -21.24 -5.02
N THR A 85 -2.37 -19.95 -5.18
CA THR A 85 -2.35 -19.35 -6.51
C THR A 85 -0.91 -19.12 -6.96
N PRO A 86 -0.41 -19.82 -7.98
CA PRO A 86 0.98 -19.71 -8.44
C PRO A 86 1.30 -18.42 -9.21
N GLU A 87 0.31 -17.57 -9.43
CA GLU A 87 0.49 -16.34 -10.20
C GLU A 87 0.34 -15.11 -9.33
N SER A 88 1.37 -14.27 -9.32
CA SER A 88 1.35 -12.98 -8.65
C SER A 88 0.29 -12.06 -9.26
N LYS A 89 -0.52 -11.47 -8.44
CA LYS A 89 -1.57 -10.56 -8.86
C LYS A 89 -1.42 -9.22 -8.21
N ASN A 90 -1.92 -8.22 -8.91
CA ASN A 90 -2.11 -6.91 -8.32
C ASN A 90 -3.51 -6.89 -7.72
N GLU A 91 -3.60 -6.69 -6.42
CA GLU A 91 -4.87 -6.55 -5.75
C GLU A 91 -5.19 -5.06 -5.56
N ARG A 92 -6.38 -4.67 -5.97
CA ARG A 92 -6.88 -3.29 -5.84
C ARG A 92 -7.94 -3.22 -4.76
N TRP A 93 -7.79 -2.24 -3.89
CA TRP A 93 -8.74 -1.89 -2.86
C TRP A 93 -9.27 -0.48 -3.09
N THR A 94 -10.56 -0.29 -2.85
CA THR A 94 -11.14 1.06 -2.72
C THR A 94 -11.27 1.39 -1.25
N ILE A 95 -10.74 2.53 -0.83
CA ILE A 95 -10.83 2.99 0.55
C ILE A 95 -12.22 3.57 0.78
N SER A 96 -13.00 2.93 1.66
CA SER A 96 -14.32 3.41 2.07
C SER A 96 -14.25 4.32 3.29
N LYS A 97 -13.29 4.04 4.19
CA LYS A 97 -13.08 4.82 5.42
C LYS A 97 -11.61 4.75 5.81
N LEU A 98 -11.06 5.89 6.13
CA LEU A 98 -9.69 5.99 6.66
C LEU A 98 -9.67 7.03 7.79
N THR A 99 -9.31 6.57 8.96
CA THR A 99 -9.11 7.40 10.16
C THR A 99 -7.75 7.08 10.78
N SER A 100 -7.41 7.75 11.89
CA SER A 100 -6.19 7.41 12.65
C SER A 100 -6.17 5.96 13.15
N ASP A 101 -7.34 5.36 13.39
CA ASP A 101 -7.47 4.06 14.07
C ASP A 101 -8.10 2.98 13.19
N SER A 102 -8.74 3.35 12.08
CA SER A 102 -9.52 2.43 11.26
C SER A 102 -9.30 2.64 9.78
N LEU A 103 -9.12 1.53 9.07
CA LEU A 103 -9.09 1.47 7.62
C LEU A 103 -10.14 0.46 7.15
N THR A 104 -11.13 0.93 6.40
CA THR A 104 -12.12 0.08 5.76
C THR A 104 -11.90 0.12 4.25
N VAL A 105 -11.69 -1.05 3.66
CA VAL A 105 -11.46 -1.20 2.23
C VAL A 105 -12.47 -2.16 1.61
N TYR A 106 -12.81 -1.87 0.38
CA TYR A 106 -13.54 -2.77 -0.47
C TYR A 106 -12.56 -3.45 -1.44
N VAL A 107 -12.46 -4.76 -1.32
CA VAL A 107 -11.57 -5.57 -2.15
C VAL A 107 -12.27 -5.90 -3.45
N HIS A 108 -11.67 -5.49 -4.57
CA HIS A 108 -12.22 -5.78 -5.89
C HIS A 108 -11.95 -7.23 -6.29
N LYS A 109 -12.97 -7.86 -6.84
CA LYS A 109 -12.87 -9.22 -7.35
C LYS A 109 -11.75 -9.35 -8.37
N SER A 110 -10.82 -10.24 -8.11
CA SER A 110 -9.81 -10.61 -9.10
C SER A 110 -10.28 -11.82 -9.90
N THR A 111 -10.14 -11.74 -11.21
CA THR A 111 -10.41 -12.84 -12.12
C THR A 111 -9.10 -13.52 -12.47
N VAL A 112 -9.01 -14.81 -12.26
CA VAL A 112 -7.86 -15.64 -12.66
C VAL A 112 -8.24 -16.42 -13.90
N VAL A 113 -7.44 -16.33 -14.92
CA VAL A 113 -7.53 -17.23 -16.09
C VAL A 113 -6.45 -18.31 -15.92
N LEU A 114 -6.86 -19.53 -15.72
CA LEU A 114 -5.98 -20.68 -15.64
C LEU A 114 -6.31 -21.65 -16.80
N ASN A 115 -5.35 -21.91 -17.67
CA ASN A 115 -5.53 -22.80 -18.84
C ASN A 115 -6.75 -22.48 -19.74
N GLY A 116 -7.07 -21.20 -19.88
CA GLY A 116 -8.23 -20.73 -20.64
C GLY A 116 -9.54 -20.70 -19.87
N ASP A 117 -9.59 -21.26 -18.67
CA ASP A 117 -10.75 -21.20 -17.79
C ASP A 117 -10.67 -20.01 -16.85
N THR A 118 -11.75 -19.25 -16.76
CA THR A 118 -11.88 -18.13 -15.86
C THR A 118 -12.29 -18.63 -14.48
N LEU A 119 -11.35 -18.65 -13.54
CA LEU A 119 -11.63 -18.89 -12.13
C LEU A 119 -11.86 -17.57 -11.42
N SER A 120 -13.06 -17.38 -10.91
CA SER A 120 -13.38 -16.27 -10.05
C SER A 120 -12.93 -16.60 -8.63
N THR A 121 -11.83 -16.00 -8.18
CA THR A 121 -11.49 -16.06 -6.75
C THR A 121 -12.43 -15.13 -5.97
N ALA A 122 -12.71 -15.48 -4.70
CA ALA A 122 -13.52 -14.70 -3.79
C ALA A 122 -13.21 -13.20 -3.93
N GLY A 123 -14.20 -12.40 -4.04
CA GLY A 123 -14.02 -11.00 -4.24
C GLY A 123 -15.25 -10.22 -3.88
N ASN A 124 -15.15 -8.90 -3.91
CA ASN A 124 -16.20 -7.99 -3.50
C ASN A 124 -16.51 -8.09 -1.99
N GLU A 125 -15.46 -8.16 -1.20
CA GLU A 125 -15.56 -8.19 0.26
C GLU A 125 -15.12 -6.84 0.83
N THR A 126 -15.83 -6.43 1.88
CA THR A 126 -15.39 -5.29 2.70
C THR A 126 -14.53 -5.82 3.83
N GLU A 127 -13.32 -5.31 3.92
CA GLU A 127 -12.40 -5.63 4.99
C GLU A 127 -12.17 -4.43 5.90
N ILE A 128 -12.11 -4.68 7.19
CA ILE A 128 -11.91 -3.67 8.22
C ILE A 128 -10.62 -4.00 8.96
N PHE A 129 -9.71 -3.05 8.94
CA PHE A 129 -8.46 -3.11 9.69
C PHE A 129 -8.49 -2.08 10.82
N THR A 130 -7.84 -2.43 11.91
CA THR A 130 -7.55 -1.49 13.00
C THR A 130 -6.06 -1.17 13.02
N ARG A 131 -5.71 0.07 13.40
CA ARG A 131 -4.31 0.44 13.53
C ARG A 131 -3.70 -0.23 14.73
N LYS A 132 -2.56 -0.87 14.52
CA LYS A 132 -1.75 -1.34 15.63
C LYS A 132 -1.20 -0.16 16.40
N ASN A 133 -1.63 0.00 17.64
CA ASN A 133 -1.04 0.98 18.52
C ASN A 133 0.40 0.55 18.81
N GLN A 134 1.36 1.36 18.42
CA GLN A 134 2.69 1.22 18.96
C GLN A 134 2.58 1.49 20.47
N GLN A 135 2.64 0.44 21.26
CA GLN A 135 2.90 0.62 22.68
C GLN A 135 4.25 1.30 22.77
N THR A 136 4.21 2.58 23.06
CA THR A 136 5.39 3.29 23.52
C THR A 136 5.73 2.62 24.84
N ASN A 137 6.67 1.69 24.83
CA ASN A 137 7.30 1.23 26.05
C ASN A 137 8.08 2.40 26.62
N LEU A 138 7.35 3.29 27.30
CA LEU A 138 7.93 4.20 28.25
C LEU A 138 8.39 3.36 29.45
N ASN A 139 9.52 2.71 29.29
CA ASN A 139 10.28 2.25 30.43
C ASN A 139 10.78 3.50 31.17
N ILE A 140 10.01 3.91 32.12
CA ILE A 140 10.41 4.89 33.13
C ILE A 140 11.28 4.15 34.16
#